data_686c1f6bde92f9c12bb2a16344bf80aa
#
_entry.id   686c1f6bde92f9c12bb2a16344bf80aa
#
_cell.length_a   1.000
_cell.length_b   1.000
_cell.length_c   1.000
_cell.angle_alpha   90.00
_cell.angle_beta   90.00
_cell.angle_gamma   90.00
#
_symmetry.space_group_name_H-M   'P 1'
#
loop_
_entity.id
_entity.type
_entity.pdbx_description
1 polymer ?
#
loop_
_entity_poly.entity_id
_entity_poly.type
_entity_poly.pdbx_seq_one_letter_code
_entity_poly.pdbx_strand_id
1 'polypeptide(L)'
;AALGLPTCVASSSESSDSVAPPTALATTSQMPPALVTALRRRLTAAASAPEPQPRVVDGRVLVSATLADPGESLAAQQTVARLRDRLADLPTSGEILVGGPAAQALDTNVTTQRDLRVVIPLILAMLLVILAVLLRSLLAPVLLVAATVVSFGAALGVSALVFRHVFGFEDADPTVPLYGFVFLVALGIDYTIFLMTRAREETPRHGTRAGVLRALTVTGGVITSAGVVLAATFAALAVIPLMFMVQLAFIVAFGVLLDTLVVRTLLIPALVWDIGPKVWWPAKAA
;
A
#
# COMPACT_ATOMS: atom_id res chain seq x y z
N ALA A 1 27.01 -41.99 -6.83
CA ALA A 1 25.58 -42.11 -7.02
C ALA A 1 24.91 -41.25 -5.93
N ALA A 2 24.60 -40.02 -6.27
CA ALA A 2 23.86 -39.13 -5.37
C ALA A 2 22.41 -39.56 -5.43
N LEU A 3 21.87 -40.13 -4.35
CA LEU A 3 20.43 -40.26 -4.13
C LEU A 3 19.86 -38.85 -3.94
N GLY A 4 19.31 -38.30 -5.03
CA GLY A 4 18.54 -37.05 -4.96
C GLY A 4 17.33 -37.29 -4.11
N LEU A 5 17.30 -36.67 -2.92
CA LEU A 5 16.11 -36.60 -2.09
C LEU A 5 15.06 -35.70 -2.80
N PRO A 6 13.77 -36.03 -2.74
CA PRO A 6 12.73 -35.23 -3.37
C PRO A 6 12.63 -33.85 -2.70
N THR A 7 12.50 -32.81 -3.54
CA THR A 7 12.21 -31.44 -3.09
C THR A 7 10.78 -31.36 -2.57
N CYS A 8 10.58 -30.91 -1.35
CA CYS A 8 9.26 -30.69 -0.77
C CYS A 8 8.78 -29.26 -1.08
N VAL A 9 7.58 -29.13 -1.63
CA VAL A 9 6.91 -27.86 -1.81
C VAL A 9 5.69 -27.86 -0.89
N ALA A 10 5.67 -26.95 0.07
CA ALA A 10 4.51 -26.72 0.93
C ALA A 10 3.67 -25.59 0.36
N SER A 11 2.39 -25.82 0.13
CA SER A 11 1.44 -24.78 -0.27
C SER A 11 0.29 -24.72 0.74
N SER A 12 -0.11 -23.51 1.12
CA SER A 12 -1.34 -23.29 1.88
C SER A 12 -2.51 -23.19 0.89
N SER A 13 -3.48 -24.07 0.95
CA SER A 13 -4.72 -23.97 0.20
C SER A 13 -5.82 -23.49 1.14
N GLU A 14 -6.43 -22.36 0.80
CA GLU A 14 -7.66 -21.89 1.41
C GLU A 14 -8.82 -22.56 0.67
N SER A 15 -9.54 -23.45 1.38
CA SER A 15 -10.85 -23.90 0.89
C SER A 15 -11.85 -22.80 1.26
N SER A 16 -12.30 -22.04 0.27
CA SER A 16 -13.36 -21.03 0.39
C SER A 16 -14.76 -21.63 0.57
N ASP A 17 -14.88 -22.74 1.26
CA ASP A 17 -16.17 -23.18 1.76
C ASP A 17 -16.40 -22.49 3.10
N SER A 18 -17.26 -21.47 3.06
CA SER A 18 -17.82 -20.82 4.25
C SER A 18 -18.58 -21.86 5.08
N VAL A 19 -17.83 -22.58 5.91
CA VAL A 19 -18.45 -23.34 6.98
C VAL A 19 -18.90 -22.31 8.00
N ALA A 20 -20.19 -22.03 7.99
CA ALA A 20 -20.85 -21.32 9.08
C ALA A 20 -20.40 -21.94 10.42
N PRO A 21 -20.16 -21.14 11.47
CA PRO A 21 -19.75 -21.67 12.76
C PRO A 21 -20.78 -22.73 13.18
N PRO A 22 -20.36 -23.87 13.75
CA PRO A 22 -21.28 -24.91 14.17
C PRO A 22 -22.20 -24.35 15.25
N THR A 23 -23.38 -23.94 14.81
CA THR A 23 -24.45 -23.57 15.73
C THR A 23 -24.84 -24.80 16.50
N ALA A 24 -24.60 -24.76 17.80
CA ALA A 24 -25.04 -25.69 18.81
C ALA A 24 -24.51 -27.14 18.63
N LEU A 25 -23.61 -27.52 19.51
CA LEU A 25 -23.41 -28.89 19.95
C LEU A 25 -24.77 -29.44 20.41
N ALA A 26 -25.50 -30.06 19.47
CA ALA A 26 -26.68 -30.87 19.83
C ALA A 26 -26.18 -31.96 20.76
N THR A 27 -26.63 -31.91 22.00
CA THR A 27 -26.34 -32.90 22.99
C THR A 27 -26.67 -34.28 22.41
N THR A 28 -25.74 -35.20 22.46
CA THR A 28 -25.77 -36.54 21.84
C THR A 28 -27.01 -37.35 22.20
N SER A 29 -27.81 -36.90 23.16
CA SER A 29 -29.01 -37.57 23.67
C SER A 29 -30.27 -37.36 22.80
N GLN A 30 -30.24 -36.50 21.78
CA GLN A 30 -31.41 -36.21 20.93
C GLN A 30 -31.27 -36.69 19.46
N MET A 31 -30.15 -37.31 19.11
CA MET A 31 -29.96 -37.81 17.74
C MET A 31 -30.70 -39.14 17.51
N PRO A 32 -31.46 -39.27 16.40
CA PRO A 32 -32.05 -40.54 16.02
C PRO A 32 -30.97 -41.63 15.88
N PRO A 33 -31.20 -42.85 16.35
CA PRO A 33 -30.21 -43.93 16.34
C PRO A 33 -29.69 -44.26 14.93
N ALA A 34 -30.51 -44.05 13.91
CA ALA A 34 -30.13 -44.23 12.50
C ALA A 34 -29.05 -43.19 12.08
N LEU A 35 -29.13 -41.95 12.55
CA LEU A 35 -28.18 -40.89 12.25
C LEU A 35 -26.83 -41.08 12.94
N VAL A 36 -26.88 -41.56 14.21
CA VAL A 36 -25.69 -41.92 14.99
C VAL A 36 -24.96 -43.09 14.32
N THR A 37 -25.68 -44.06 13.83
CA THR A 37 -25.11 -45.23 13.11
C THR A 37 -24.52 -44.81 11.78
N ALA A 38 -25.18 -43.93 11.01
CA ALA A 38 -24.70 -43.40 9.77
C ALA A 38 -23.44 -42.54 9.96
N LEU A 39 -23.42 -41.67 11.00
CA LEU A 39 -22.27 -40.82 11.34
C LEU A 39 -21.08 -41.69 11.78
N ARG A 40 -21.33 -42.69 12.65
CA ARG A 40 -20.30 -43.66 13.08
C ARG A 40 -19.71 -44.43 11.91
N ARG A 41 -20.57 -44.89 10.95
CA ARG A 41 -20.12 -45.55 9.74
C ARG A 41 -19.27 -44.62 8.82
N ARG A 42 -19.63 -43.35 8.71
CA ARG A 42 -18.83 -42.37 7.99
C ARG A 42 -17.49 -42.07 8.68
N LEU A 43 -17.49 -41.90 10.00
CA LEU A 43 -16.27 -41.68 10.77
C LEU A 43 -15.34 -42.90 10.74
N THR A 44 -15.86 -44.13 10.81
CA THR A 44 -15.03 -45.35 10.69
C THR A 44 -14.54 -45.54 9.25
N ALA A 45 -15.33 -45.19 8.22
CA ALA A 45 -14.89 -45.20 6.82
C ALA A 45 -13.81 -44.14 6.55
N ALA A 46 -13.90 -42.96 7.15
CA ALA A 46 -12.87 -41.94 7.08
C ALA A 46 -11.58 -42.32 7.82
N ALA A 47 -11.71 -43.03 8.96
CA ALA A 47 -10.56 -43.52 9.71
C ALA A 47 -9.87 -44.75 9.08
N SER A 48 -10.56 -45.44 8.18
CA SER A 48 -10.01 -46.59 7.42
C SER A 48 -9.60 -46.21 5.99
N ALA A 49 -9.71 -44.95 5.60
CA ALA A 49 -9.18 -44.49 4.32
C ALA A 49 -7.65 -44.66 4.33
N PRO A 50 -7.05 -45.24 3.29
CA PRO A 50 -5.60 -45.35 3.22
C PRO A 50 -5.03 -43.94 3.34
N GLU A 51 -4.00 -43.77 4.19
CA GLU A 51 -3.28 -42.49 4.27
C GLU A 51 -2.89 -42.01 2.87
N PRO A 52 -3.23 -40.81 2.49
CA PRO A 52 -2.92 -40.28 1.17
C PRO A 52 -1.42 -40.35 0.97
N GLN A 53 -0.97 -41.27 0.09
CA GLN A 53 0.45 -41.38 -0.23
C GLN A 53 0.88 -40.07 -0.91
N PRO A 54 2.03 -39.51 -0.51
CA PRO A 54 2.53 -38.29 -1.09
C PRO A 54 2.74 -38.50 -2.61
N ARG A 55 2.08 -37.65 -3.41
CA ARG A 55 2.24 -37.69 -4.87
C ARG A 55 3.60 -37.12 -5.25
N VAL A 56 4.46 -37.97 -5.80
CA VAL A 56 5.75 -37.54 -6.33
C VAL A 56 5.60 -37.21 -7.81
N VAL A 57 5.92 -36.00 -8.22
CA VAL A 57 5.95 -35.52 -9.60
C VAL A 57 7.32 -34.91 -9.88
N ASP A 58 8.05 -35.40 -10.85
CA ASP A 58 9.38 -34.93 -11.21
C ASP A 58 10.36 -34.85 -10.03
N GLY A 59 10.30 -35.84 -9.13
CA GLY A 59 11.16 -35.87 -7.92
C GLY A 59 10.77 -34.88 -6.83
N ARG A 60 9.62 -34.21 -6.96
CA ARG A 60 9.07 -33.26 -5.99
C ARG A 60 7.83 -33.82 -5.32
N VAL A 61 7.69 -33.54 -4.03
CA VAL A 61 6.53 -33.92 -3.22
C VAL A 61 5.78 -32.66 -2.83
N LEU A 62 4.47 -32.62 -3.10
CA LEU A 62 3.59 -31.57 -2.63
C LEU A 62 3.00 -31.97 -1.29
N VAL A 63 3.27 -31.17 -0.28
CA VAL A 63 2.65 -31.30 1.06
C VAL A 63 1.71 -30.11 1.24
N SER A 64 0.41 -30.38 1.43
CA SER A 64 -0.58 -29.35 1.71
C SER A 64 -0.75 -29.19 3.23
N ALA A 65 -0.60 -27.97 3.72
CA ALA A 65 -0.83 -27.61 5.11
C ALA A 65 -1.89 -26.51 5.18
N THR A 66 -2.92 -26.72 6.00
CA THR A 66 -3.96 -25.72 6.24
C THR A 66 -3.59 -24.88 7.43
N LEU A 67 -3.62 -23.56 7.27
CA LEU A 67 -3.39 -22.60 8.36
C LEU A 67 -4.67 -22.48 9.20
N ALA A 68 -4.51 -22.21 10.50
CA ALA A 68 -5.63 -21.94 11.40
C ALA A 68 -6.18 -20.52 11.20
N ASP A 69 -5.32 -19.59 10.78
CA ASP A 69 -5.67 -18.19 10.56
C ASP A 69 -6.01 -17.93 9.08
N PRO A 70 -6.84 -16.91 8.76
CA PRO A 70 -7.10 -16.51 7.38
C PRO A 70 -5.81 -16.22 6.62
N GLY A 71 -5.71 -16.70 5.36
CA GLY A 71 -4.46 -16.69 4.59
C GLY A 71 -3.84 -15.31 4.36
N GLU A 72 -4.64 -14.25 4.36
CA GLU A 72 -4.17 -12.87 4.20
C GLU A 72 -3.82 -12.18 5.53
N SER A 73 -4.14 -12.79 6.67
CA SER A 73 -3.90 -12.20 7.98
C SER A 73 -2.40 -12.10 8.32
N LEU A 74 -2.04 -11.13 9.16
CA LEU A 74 -0.67 -10.99 9.66
C LEU A 74 -0.22 -12.23 10.45
N ALA A 75 -1.13 -12.90 11.15
CA ALA A 75 -0.84 -14.13 11.89
C ALA A 75 -0.45 -15.28 10.96
N ALA A 76 -1.16 -15.43 9.84
CA ALA A 76 -0.83 -16.41 8.79
C ALA A 76 0.53 -16.11 8.16
N GLN A 77 0.81 -14.85 7.81
CA GLN A 77 2.10 -14.41 7.26
C GLN A 77 3.26 -14.72 8.23
N GLN A 78 3.10 -14.42 9.52
CA GLN A 78 4.10 -14.74 10.55
C GLN A 78 4.31 -16.24 10.71
N THR A 79 3.25 -17.03 10.56
CA THR A 79 3.34 -18.49 10.62
C THR A 79 4.12 -19.03 9.42
N VAL A 80 3.88 -18.51 8.22
CA VAL A 80 4.66 -18.83 7.01
C VAL A 80 6.13 -18.43 7.15
N ALA A 81 6.41 -17.24 7.68
CA ALA A 81 7.78 -16.79 7.91
C ALA A 81 8.53 -17.77 8.85
N ARG A 82 7.93 -18.10 10.01
CA ARG A 82 8.49 -19.06 10.95
C ARG A 82 8.66 -20.46 10.35
N LEU A 83 7.73 -20.85 9.47
CA LEU A 83 7.83 -22.15 8.77
C LEU A 83 9.02 -22.16 7.82
N ARG A 84 9.20 -21.09 7.03
CA ARG A 84 10.37 -20.96 6.13
C ARG A 84 11.68 -21.00 6.89
N ASP A 85 11.80 -20.29 8.01
CA ASP A 85 12.99 -20.27 8.86
C ASP A 85 13.30 -21.67 9.39
N ARG A 86 12.31 -22.38 9.94
CA ARG A 86 12.49 -23.75 10.44
C ARG A 86 12.83 -24.76 9.36
N LEU A 87 12.28 -24.61 8.16
CA LEU A 87 12.57 -25.50 7.04
C LEU A 87 13.95 -25.25 6.46
N ALA A 88 14.46 -24.01 6.51
CA ALA A 88 15.81 -23.66 6.08
C ALA A 88 16.89 -24.32 6.95
N ASP A 89 16.61 -24.58 8.24
CA ASP A 89 17.52 -25.20 9.18
C ASP A 89 17.54 -26.75 9.07
N LEU A 90 16.69 -27.34 8.23
CA LEU A 90 16.66 -28.80 8.08
C LEU A 90 17.87 -29.28 7.24
N PRO A 91 18.57 -30.33 7.70
CA PRO A 91 19.70 -30.90 6.97
C PRO A 91 19.20 -31.75 5.79
N THR A 92 18.65 -31.12 4.76
CA THR A 92 18.15 -31.79 3.56
C THR A 92 19.04 -31.46 2.37
N SER A 93 19.22 -32.40 1.46
CA SER A 93 19.91 -32.17 0.19
C SER A 93 18.99 -31.65 -0.91
N GLY A 94 17.69 -31.46 -0.62
CA GLY A 94 16.67 -30.97 -1.52
C GLY A 94 16.26 -29.53 -1.25
N GLU A 95 15.75 -28.85 -2.27
CA GLU A 95 15.15 -27.52 -2.16
C GLU A 95 13.74 -27.61 -1.56
N ILE A 96 13.49 -26.91 -0.47
CA ILE A 96 12.16 -26.81 0.15
C ILE A 96 11.57 -25.43 -0.20
N LEU A 97 10.43 -25.43 -0.86
CA LEU A 97 9.70 -24.20 -1.21
C LEU A 97 8.37 -24.15 -0.45
N VAL A 98 8.08 -22.99 0.13
CA VAL A 98 6.81 -22.71 0.80
C VAL A 98 6.06 -21.69 -0.02
N GLY A 99 4.92 -22.11 -0.59
CA GLY A 99 4.04 -21.30 -1.43
C GLY A 99 2.61 -21.23 -0.89
N GLY A 100 1.73 -20.64 -1.66
CA GLY A 100 0.31 -20.46 -1.35
C GLY A 100 -0.07 -19.03 -1.01
N PRO A 101 -1.38 -18.72 -0.78
CA PRO A 101 -1.87 -17.35 -0.58
C PRO A 101 -1.16 -16.59 0.54
N ALA A 102 -0.99 -17.21 1.70
CA ALA A 102 -0.30 -16.58 2.84
C ALA A 102 1.19 -16.30 2.56
N ALA A 103 1.87 -17.18 1.82
CA ALA A 103 3.24 -16.97 1.42
C ALA A 103 3.36 -15.83 0.40
N GLN A 104 2.44 -15.76 -0.55
CA GLN A 104 2.37 -14.68 -1.53
C GLN A 104 2.09 -13.33 -0.86
N ALA A 105 1.16 -13.29 0.11
CA ALA A 105 0.87 -12.08 0.89
C ALA A 105 2.11 -11.61 1.67
N LEU A 106 2.84 -12.53 2.31
CA LEU A 106 4.11 -12.23 2.99
C LEU A 106 5.14 -11.65 2.02
N ASP A 107 5.36 -12.30 0.88
CA ASP A 107 6.36 -11.88 -0.11
C ASP A 107 6.01 -10.52 -0.71
N THR A 108 4.73 -10.27 -0.99
CA THR A 108 4.23 -8.96 -1.44
C THR A 108 4.49 -7.88 -0.39
N ASN A 109 4.21 -8.17 0.89
CA ASN A 109 4.43 -7.22 1.98
C ASN A 109 5.92 -6.87 2.14
N VAL A 110 6.79 -7.87 2.16
CA VAL A 110 8.26 -7.67 2.25
C VAL A 110 8.78 -6.89 1.05
N THR A 111 8.36 -7.24 -0.15
CA THR A 111 8.77 -6.56 -1.39
C THR A 111 8.30 -5.10 -1.38
N THR A 112 7.04 -4.85 -1.04
CA THR A 112 6.49 -3.49 -0.97
C THR A 112 7.22 -2.63 0.06
N GLN A 113 7.56 -3.17 1.23
CA GLN A 113 8.35 -2.42 2.21
C GLN A 113 9.74 -2.05 1.69
N ARG A 114 10.38 -2.94 0.92
CA ARG A 114 11.64 -2.64 0.25
C ARG A 114 11.46 -1.56 -0.80
N ASP A 115 10.43 -1.67 -1.63
CA ASP A 115 10.13 -0.72 -2.70
C ASP A 115 9.83 0.66 -2.14
N LEU A 116 9.07 0.78 -1.05
CA LEU A 116 8.84 2.05 -0.36
C LEU A 116 10.15 2.73 0.03
N ARG A 117 11.12 1.97 0.55
CA ARG A 117 12.42 2.51 1.00
C ARG A 117 13.35 2.92 -0.14
N VAL A 118 13.15 2.36 -1.34
CA VAL A 118 14.00 2.65 -2.51
C VAL A 118 13.33 3.63 -3.46
N VAL A 119 12.06 3.37 -3.79
CA VAL A 119 11.33 4.13 -4.81
C VAL A 119 11.00 5.54 -4.32
N ILE A 120 10.53 5.68 -3.07
CA ILE A 120 10.18 7.01 -2.55
C ILE A 120 11.38 7.96 -2.53
N PRO A 121 12.55 7.62 -1.94
CA PRO A 121 13.70 8.51 -1.96
C PRO A 121 14.22 8.78 -3.38
N LEU A 122 14.16 7.79 -4.27
CA LEU A 122 14.59 7.96 -5.66
C LEU A 122 13.70 8.99 -6.39
N ILE A 123 12.38 8.86 -6.27
CA ILE A 123 11.44 9.83 -6.84
C ILE A 123 11.68 11.22 -6.26
N LEU A 124 11.79 11.35 -4.93
CA LEU A 124 12.03 12.64 -4.28
C LEU A 124 13.34 13.26 -4.70
N ALA A 125 14.41 12.47 -4.86
CA ALA A 125 15.70 12.96 -5.36
C ALA A 125 15.60 13.44 -6.82
N MET A 126 14.94 12.66 -7.67
CA MET A 126 14.70 13.04 -9.07
C MET A 126 13.91 14.34 -9.16
N LEU A 127 12.86 14.48 -8.34
CA LEU A 127 12.04 15.68 -8.28
C LEU A 127 12.83 16.90 -7.80
N LEU A 128 13.65 16.71 -6.76
CA LEU A 128 14.53 17.77 -6.27
C LEU A 128 15.42 18.30 -7.39
N VAL A 129 16.03 17.40 -8.17
CA VAL A 129 16.90 17.78 -9.30
C VAL A 129 16.12 18.52 -10.38
N ILE A 130 14.97 17.99 -10.80
CA ILE A 130 14.14 18.62 -11.83
C ILE A 130 13.70 20.02 -11.39
N LEU A 131 13.20 20.16 -10.17
CA LEU A 131 12.78 21.45 -9.62
C LEU A 131 13.94 22.40 -9.43
N ALA A 132 15.12 21.93 -9.04
CA ALA A 132 16.32 22.75 -8.89
C ALA A 132 16.78 23.35 -10.23
N VAL A 133 16.76 22.55 -11.27
CA VAL A 133 17.08 23.00 -12.63
C VAL A 133 16.03 23.98 -13.15
N LEU A 134 14.76 23.67 -12.99
CA LEU A 134 13.65 24.48 -13.49
C LEU A 134 13.56 25.84 -12.77
N LEU A 135 13.60 25.83 -11.44
CA LEU A 135 13.52 27.03 -10.63
C LEU A 135 14.87 27.75 -10.49
N ARG A 136 15.96 27.17 -11.00
CA ARG A 136 17.34 27.69 -10.84
C ARG A 136 17.61 28.14 -9.40
N SER A 137 17.16 27.36 -8.44
CA SER A 137 17.24 27.59 -7.00
C SER A 137 17.42 26.25 -6.31
N LEU A 138 18.03 26.24 -5.14
CA LEU A 138 18.15 25.04 -4.30
C LEU A 138 17.16 25.06 -3.13
N LEU A 139 16.90 26.25 -2.59
CA LEU A 139 16.06 26.34 -1.38
C LEU A 139 14.57 26.09 -1.70
N ALA A 140 14.06 26.67 -2.80
CA ALA A 140 12.67 26.46 -3.20
C ALA A 140 12.35 24.97 -3.42
N PRO A 141 13.10 24.19 -4.22
CA PRO A 141 12.87 22.75 -4.38
C PRO A 141 12.88 21.96 -3.09
N VAL A 142 13.81 22.24 -2.17
CA VAL A 142 13.87 21.55 -0.87
C VAL A 142 12.60 21.79 -0.08
N LEU A 143 12.13 23.04 -0.02
CA LEU A 143 10.86 23.37 0.67
C LEU A 143 9.66 22.68 0.02
N LEU A 144 9.60 22.64 -1.30
CA LEU A 144 8.50 22.01 -2.04
C LEU A 144 8.48 20.49 -1.81
N VAL A 145 9.64 19.84 -1.88
CA VAL A 145 9.75 18.41 -1.60
C VAL A 145 9.40 18.11 -0.14
N ALA A 146 9.86 18.93 0.82
CA ALA A 146 9.49 18.77 2.22
C ALA A 146 7.98 18.94 2.44
N ALA A 147 7.36 19.94 1.81
CA ALA A 147 5.91 20.13 1.87
C ALA A 147 5.15 18.93 1.28
N THR A 148 5.63 18.34 0.18
CA THR A 148 5.04 17.13 -0.42
C THR A 148 5.13 15.94 0.52
N VAL A 149 6.26 15.72 1.19
CA VAL A 149 6.44 14.63 2.16
C VAL A 149 5.49 14.80 3.35
N VAL A 150 5.38 16.01 3.89
CA VAL A 150 4.45 16.31 5.00
C VAL A 150 3.00 16.11 4.58
N SER A 151 2.63 16.59 3.39
CA SER A 151 1.28 16.42 2.82
C SER A 151 0.93 14.94 2.65
N PHE A 152 1.84 14.17 2.09
CA PHE A 152 1.65 12.72 1.93
C PHE A 152 1.52 12.01 3.28
N GLY A 153 2.39 12.34 4.24
CA GLY A 153 2.31 11.80 5.59
C GLY A 153 0.97 12.13 6.27
N ALA A 154 0.48 13.37 6.11
CA ALA A 154 -0.82 13.78 6.62
C ALA A 154 -1.97 13.02 5.94
N ALA A 155 -1.91 12.85 4.60
CA ALA A 155 -2.90 12.10 3.86
C ALA A 155 -2.95 10.63 4.31
N LEU A 156 -1.80 9.97 4.49
CA LEU A 156 -1.73 8.62 5.02
C LEU A 156 -2.27 8.52 6.46
N GLY A 157 -1.89 9.46 7.32
CA GLY A 157 -2.33 9.46 8.72
C GLY A 157 -3.85 9.59 8.85
N VAL A 158 -4.45 10.53 8.11
CA VAL A 158 -5.92 10.70 8.08
C VAL A 158 -6.58 9.47 7.48
N SER A 159 -6.03 8.93 6.38
CA SER A 159 -6.57 7.73 5.74
C SER A 159 -6.56 6.53 6.69
N ALA A 160 -5.49 6.32 7.44
CA ALA A 160 -5.41 5.24 8.43
C ALA A 160 -6.47 5.39 9.52
N LEU A 161 -6.71 6.62 10.01
CA LEU A 161 -7.77 6.89 10.97
C LEU A 161 -9.17 6.62 10.42
N VAL A 162 -9.43 7.04 9.18
CA VAL A 162 -10.72 6.85 8.51
C VAL A 162 -10.95 5.36 8.21
N PHE A 163 -9.95 4.65 7.71
CA PHE A 163 -10.07 3.22 7.40
C PHE A 163 -10.40 2.40 8.65
N ARG A 164 -9.73 2.71 9.75
CA ARG A 164 -9.95 1.99 11.00
C ARG A 164 -11.28 2.33 11.69
N HIS A 165 -11.65 3.63 11.75
CA HIS A 165 -12.77 4.08 12.59
C HIS A 165 -14.07 4.28 11.82
N VAL A 166 -14.02 4.55 10.52
CA VAL A 166 -15.20 4.81 9.69
C VAL A 166 -15.55 3.61 8.83
N PHE A 167 -14.57 3.05 8.13
CA PHE A 167 -14.81 1.90 7.24
C PHE A 167 -14.68 0.55 7.95
N GLY A 168 -14.07 0.50 9.15
CA GLY A 168 -13.90 -0.74 9.91
C GLY A 168 -12.97 -1.75 9.23
N PHE A 169 -12.04 -1.29 8.39
CA PHE A 169 -11.07 -2.19 7.78
C PHE A 169 -10.07 -2.67 8.86
N GLU A 170 -9.92 -3.98 8.98
CA GLU A 170 -8.98 -4.58 9.93
C GLU A 170 -7.53 -4.37 9.48
N ASP A 171 -7.27 -4.47 8.17
CA ASP A 171 -5.94 -4.33 7.56
C ASP A 171 -5.97 -3.35 6.39
N ALA A 172 -4.82 -2.72 6.14
CA ALA A 172 -4.58 -1.91 4.94
C ALA A 172 -3.75 -2.72 3.95
N ASP A 173 -4.12 -2.64 2.66
CA ASP A 173 -3.31 -3.25 1.61
C ASP A 173 -1.90 -2.64 1.60
N PRO A 174 -0.84 -3.44 1.71
CA PRO A 174 0.53 -2.95 1.83
C PRO A 174 1.02 -2.15 0.61
N THR A 175 0.40 -2.34 -0.55
CA THR A 175 0.79 -1.67 -1.80
C THR A 175 0.18 -0.28 -1.94
N VAL A 176 -0.94 0.00 -1.27
CA VAL A 176 -1.67 1.27 -1.35
C VAL A 176 -0.80 2.50 -1.02
N PRO A 177 0.06 2.50 0.02
CA PRO A 177 0.91 3.64 0.31
C PRO A 177 1.86 4.00 -0.84
N LEU A 178 2.43 3.00 -1.52
CA LEU A 178 3.33 3.23 -2.65
C LEU A 178 2.59 3.86 -3.83
N TYR A 179 1.46 3.28 -4.23
CA TYR A 179 0.65 3.82 -5.32
C TYR A 179 0.09 5.20 -4.98
N GLY A 180 -0.42 5.38 -3.77
CA GLY A 180 -0.89 6.68 -3.28
C GLY A 180 0.20 7.75 -3.35
N PHE A 181 1.43 7.41 -2.94
CA PHE A 181 2.57 8.31 -3.06
C PHE A 181 2.86 8.70 -4.50
N VAL A 182 2.96 7.71 -5.40
CA VAL A 182 3.26 7.95 -6.81
C VAL A 182 2.20 8.85 -7.45
N PHE A 183 0.91 8.57 -7.21
CA PHE A 183 -0.18 9.39 -7.72
C PHE A 183 -0.15 10.81 -7.16
N LEU A 184 -0.04 10.97 -5.83
CA LEU A 184 -0.04 12.29 -5.20
C LEU A 184 1.15 13.13 -5.65
N VAL A 185 2.32 12.52 -5.78
CA VAL A 185 3.51 13.21 -6.26
C VAL A 185 3.37 13.59 -7.72
N ALA A 186 3.00 12.66 -8.61
CA ALA A 186 2.86 12.92 -10.04
C ALA A 186 1.84 14.03 -10.31
N LEU A 187 0.66 13.95 -9.68
CA LEU A 187 -0.40 14.94 -9.87
C LEU A 187 -0.13 16.26 -9.14
N GLY A 188 0.62 16.18 -8.02
CA GLY A 188 0.93 17.32 -7.20
C GLY A 188 2.01 18.24 -7.80
N ILE A 189 2.99 17.68 -8.44
CA ILE A 189 4.17 18.45 -8.87
C ILE A 189 3.87 19.42 -10.01
N ASP A 190 3.09 19.01 -11.01
CA ASP A 190 2.79 19.83 -12.18
C ASP A 190 2.21 21.19 -11.80
N TYR A 191 1.25 21.18 -10.88
CA TYR A 191 0.63 22.42 -10.41
C TYR A 191 1.57 23.25 -9.52
N THR A 192 2.46 22.60 -8.76
CA THR A 192 3.46 23.28 -7.94
C THR A 192 4.49 24.00 -8.82
N ILE A 193 4.93 23.33 -9.89
CA ILE A 193 5.80 23.93 -10.90
C ILE A 193 5.13 25.16 -11.50
N PHE A 194 3.86 25.06 -11.90
CA PHE A 194 3.12 26.16 -12.51
C PHE A 194 3.02 27.38 -11.57
N LEU A 195 2.66 27.17 -10.31
CA LEU A 195 2.60 28.25 -9.30
C LEU A 195 3.97 28.91 -9.09
N MET A 196 5.01 28.11 -8.88
CA MET A 196 6.34 28.63 -8.55
C MET A 196 7.05 29.28 -9.73
N THR A 197 6.84 28.77 -10.94
CA THR A 197 7.33 29.41 -12.17
C THR A 197 6.68 30.77 -12.34
N ARG A 198 5.36 30.86 -12.14
CA ARG A 198 4.65 32.13 -12.20
C ARG A 198 5.11 33.10 -11.11
N ALA A 199 5.31 32.63 -9.88
CA ALA A 199 5.83 33.44 -8.79
C ALA A 199 7.23 34.01 -9.12
N ARG A 200 8.05 33.21 -9.79
CA ARG A 200 9.37 33.62 -10.22
C ARG A 200 9.31 34.70 -11.31
N GLU A 201 8.40 34.57 -12.27
CA GLU A 201 8.19 35.58 -13.34
C GLU A 201 7.71 36.92 -12.78
N GLU A 202 6.90 36.90 -11.73
CA GLU A 202 6.39 38.12 -11.08
C GLU A 202 7.44 38.79 -10.15
N THR A 203 8.42 38.02 -9.67
CA THR A 203 9.43 38.48 -8.69
C THR A 203 10.22 39.71 -9.15
N PRO A 204 10.72 39.83 -10.40
CA PRO A 204 11.49 40.99 -10.84
C PRO A 204 10.69 42.31 -10.84
N ARG A 205 9.37 42.22 -11.00
CA ARG A 205 8.50 43.41 -11.10
C ARG A 205 7.91 43.82 -9.76
N HIS A 206 7.62 42.89 -8.89
CA HIS A 206 6.84 43.14 -7.67
C HIS A 206 7.55 42.69 -6.37
N GLY A 207 8.73 42.10 -6.50
CA GLY A 207 9.40 41.42 -5.38
C GLY A 207 8.80 40.05 -5.05
N THR A 208 9.53 39.23 -4.32
CA THR A 208 9.16 37.82 -4.05
C THR A 208 7.83 37.70 -3.31
N ARG A 209 7.60 38.52 -2.29
CA ARG A 209 6.39 38.46 -1.47
C ARG A 209 5.12 38.80 -2.24
N ALA A 210 5.11 39.92 -2.94
CA ALA A 210 3.96 40.28 -3.77
C ALA A 210 3.83 39.42 -5.01
N GLY A 211 4.96 38.94 -5.57
CA GLY A 211 5.00 38.05 -6.72
C GLY A 211 4.30 36.71 -6.46
N VAL A 212 4.53 36.10 -5.30
CA VAL A 212 3.86 34.81 -4.98
C VAL A 212 2.34 35.00 -4.79
N LEU A 213 1.89 36.10 -4.18
CA LEU A 213 0.45 36.35 -4.03
C LEU A 213 -0.21 36.62 -5.38
N ARG A 214 0.44 37.36 -6.28
CA ARG A 214 -0.04 37.58 -7.64
C ARG A 214 -0.09 36.28 -8.44
N ALA A 215 0.96 35.46 -8.35
CA ALA A 215 0.94 34.14 -8.96
C ALA A 215 -0.26 33.32 -8.48
N LEU A 216 -0.51 33.32 -7.17
CA LEU A 216 -1.66 32.61 -6.59
C LEU A 216 -3.01 33.16 -7.09
N THR A 217 -3.17 34.48 -7.19
CA THR A 217 -4.43 35.06 -7.71
C THR A 217 -4.71 34.69 -9.15
N VAL A 218 -3.68 34.57 -9.98
CA VAL A 218 -3.80 34.21 -11.40
C VAL A 218 -3.99 32.70 -11.60
N THR A 219 -3.26 31.89 -10.83
CA THR A 219 -3.23 30.44 -11.05
C THR A 219 -4.15 29.65 -10.10
N GLY A 220 -4.49 30.23 -8.95
CA GLY A 220 -5.21 29.53 -7.88
C GLY A 220 -6.56 28.98 -8.31
N GLY A 221 -7.34 29.72 -9.09
CA GLY A 221 -8.64 29.26 -9.60
C GLY A 221 -8.52 28.01 -10.46
N VAL A 222 -7.55 28.00 -11.38
CA VAL A 222 -7.29 26.84 -12.26
C VAL A 222 -6.80 25.64 -11.45
N ILE A 223 -5.85 25.86 -10.54
CA ILE A 223 -5.31 24.80 -9.68
C ILE A 223 -6.43 24.19 -8.83
N THR A 224 -7.25 25.02 -8.19
CA THR A 224 -8.33 24.53 -7.31
C THR A 224 -9.41 23.78 -8.08
N SER A 225 -9.86 24.30 -9.21
CA SER A 225 -10.88 23.62 -10.02
C SER A 225 -10.37 22.28 -10.56
N ALA A 226 -9.14 22.23 -11.05
CA ALA A 226 -8.53 20.99 -11.51
C ALA A 226 -8.35 19.98 -10.37
N GLY A 227 -7.91 20.42 -9.19
CA GLY A 227 -7.77 19.55 -8.01
C GLY A 227 -9.10 18.95 -7.55
N VAL A 228 -10.18 19.72 -7.56
CA VAL A 228 -11.53 19.23 -7.22
C VAL A 228 -12.02 18.20 -8.24
N VAL A 229 -11.86 18.47 -9.54
CA VAL A 229 -12.24 17.52 -10.60
C VAL A 229 -11.46 16.23 -10.48
N LEU A 230 -10.15 16.34 -10.24
CA LEU A 230 -9.28 15.18 -10.09
C LEU A 230 -9.66 14.34 -8.85
N ALA A 231 -9.89 15.00 -7.72
CA ALA A 231 -10.33 14.32 -6.51
C ALA A 231 -11.68 13.60 -6.71
N ALA A 232 -12.64 14.24 -7.40
CA ALA A 232 -13.91 13.60 -7.74
C ALA A 232 -13.72 12.38 -8.66
N THR A 233 -12.82 12.47 -9.61
CA THR A 233 -12.50 11.36 -10.52
C THR A 233 -11.91 10.16 -9.75
N PHE A 234 -10.96 10.41 -8.85
CA PHE A 234 -10.41 9.34 -8.01
C PHE A 234 -11.44 8.79 -7.00
N ALA A 235 -12.28 9.65 -6.43
CA ALA A 235 -13.36 9.21 -5.55
C ALA A 235 -14.34 8.25 -6.24
N ALA A 236 -14.56 8.40 -7.56
CA ALA A 236 -15.40 7.50 -8.33
C ALA A 236 -14.84 6.05 -8.38
N LEU A 237 -13.54 5.83 -8.19
CA LEU A 237 -12.96 4.49 -8.10
C LEU A 237 -13.47 3.71 -6.87
N ALA A 238 -13.95 4.41 -5.84
CA ALA A 238 -14.52 3.76 -4.65
C ALA A 238 -15.84 3.02 -4.93
N VAL A 239 -16.44 3.20 -6.11
CA VAL A 239 -17.62 2.43 -6.56
C VAL A 239 -17.26 0.97 -6.85
N ILE A 240 -16.00 0.70 -7.17
CA ILE A 240 -15.52 -0.66 -7.42
C ILE A 240 -15.38 -1.38 -6.05
N PRO A 241 -16.07 -2.53 -5.85
CA PRO A 241 -16.09 -3.23 -4.56
C PRO A 241 -14.80 -4.03 -4.32
N LEU A 242 -13.65 -3.40 -4.47
CA LEU A 242 -12.33 -3.94 -4.17
C LEU A 242 -11.70 -3.09 -3.07
N MET A 243 -11.30 -3.70 -1.96
CA MET A 243 -10.73 -3.00 -0.81
C MET A 243 -9.54 -2.10 -1.21
N PHE A 244 -8.62 -2.62 -2.03
CA PHE A 244 -7.51 -1.86 -2.60
C PHE A 244 -7.98 -0.58 -3.32
N MET A 245 -9.01 -0.68 -4.17
CA MET A 245 -9.53 0.45 -4.94
C MET A 245 -10.17 1.52 -4.04
N VAL A 246 -10.92 1.11 -3.02
CA VAL A 246 -11.53 2.04 -2.06
C VAL A 246 -10.45 2.77 -1.26
N GLN A 247 -9.43 2.05 -0.80
CA GLN A 247 -8.32 2.66 -0.07
C GLN A 247 -7.53 3.63 -0.94
N LEU A 248 -7.18 3.22 -2.16
CA LEU A 248 -6.46 4.06 -3.12
C LEU A 248 -7.27 5.30 -3.50
N ALA A 249 -8.56 5.12 -3.81
CA ALA A 249 -9.48 6.21 -4.13
C ALA A 249 -9.51 7.27 -3.03
N PHE A 250 -9.65 6.83 -1.78
CA PHE A 250 -9.70 7.74 -0.63
C PHE A 250 -8.37 8.49 -0.44
N ILE A 251 -7.25 7.77 -0.41
CA ILE A 251 -5.93 8.39 -0.20
C ILE A 251 -5.62 9.43 -1.28
N VAL A 252 -5.88 9.08 -2.55
CA VAL A 252 -5.58 10.00 -3.66
C VAL A 252 -6.55 11.16 -3.69
N ALA A 253 -7.86 10.93 -3.57
CA ALA A 253 -8.86 12.01 -3.59
C ALA A 253 -8.64 12.99 -2.42
N PHE A 254 -8.49 12.47 -1.20
CA PHE A 254 -8.25 13.29 -0.02
C PHE A 254 -6.89 14.00 -0.10
N GLY A 255 -5.83 13.28 -0.49
CA GLY A 255 -4.49 13.84 -0.61
C GLY A 255 -4.39 14.95 -1.65
N VAL A 256 -5.06 14.80 -2.81
CA VAL A 256 -5.14 15.86 -3.84
C VAL A 256 -5.88 17.09 -3.30
N LEU A 257 -6.99 16.92 -2.59
CA LEU A 257 -7.70 18.04 -1.97
C LEU A 257 -6.84 18.72 -0.91
N LEU A 258 -6.20 17.97 -0.04
CA LEU A 258 -5.29 18.49 0.98
C LEU A 258 -4.14 19.28 0.34
N ASP A 259 -3.51 18.71 -0.66
CA ASP A 259 -2.41 19.36 -1.40
C ASP A 259 -2.87 20.64 -2.08
N THR A 260 -4.01 20.60 -2.78
CA THR A 260 -4.53 21.73 -3.53
C THR A 260 -5.04 22.85 -2.64
N LEU A 261 -5.87 22.52 -1.63
CA LEU A 261 -6.54 23.52 -0.81
C LEU A 261 -5.71 24.05 0.35
N VAL A 262 -4.81 23.22 0.91
CA VAL A 262 -4.03 23.61 2.09
C VAL A 262 -2.58 23.86 1.72
N VAL A 263 -1.93 22.91 1.08
CA VAL A 263 -0.48 23.03 0.83
C VAL A 263 -0.17 24.13 -0.17
N ARG A 264 -0.86 24.18 -1.28
CA ARG A 264 -0.58 25.16 -2.35
C ARG A 264 -1.17 26.52 -2.12
N THR A 265 -2.37 26.59 -1.57
CA THR A 265 -3.02 27.89 -1.38
C THR A 265 -2.57 28.58 -0.10
N LEU A 266 -2.15 27.84 0.92
CA LEU A 266 -1.74 28.38 2.21
C LEU A 266 -0.27 28.12 2.53
N LEU A 267 0.16 26.87 2.58
CA LEU A 267 1.48 26.51 3.12
C LEU A 267 2.62 27.05 2.24
N ILE A 268 2.59 26.77 0.94
CA ILE A 268 3.64 27.18 0.01
C ILE A 268 3.74 28.71 -0.09
N PRO A 269 2.65 29.47 -0.34
CA PRO A 269 2.72 30.91 -0.34
C PRO A 269 3.17 31.53 0.98
N ALA A 270 2.74 30.97 2.12
CA ALA A 270 3.17 31.43 3.44
C ALA A 270 4.69 31.22 3.65
N LEU A 271 5.21 30.05 3.30
CA LEU A 271 6.64 29.76 3.38
C LEU A 271 7.47 30.69 2.47
N VAL A 272 7.01 30.92 1.25
CA VAL A 272 7.70 31.84 0.32
C VAL A 272 7.63 33.28 0.80
N TRP A 273 6.50 33.67 1.40
CA TRP A 273 6.34 35.01 2.00
C TRP A 273 7.29 35.23 3.18
N ASP A 274 7.40 34.27 4.08
CA ASP A 274 8.23 34.36 5.28
C ASP A 274 9.72 34.38 4.94
N ILE A 275 10.16 33.44 4.10
CA ILE A 275 11.57 33.33 3.67
C ILE A 275 11.97 34.50 2.77
N GLY A 276 11.06 35.02 1.96
CA GLY A 276 11.28 36.13 1.05
C GLY A 276 12.29 35.82 -0.06
N PRO A 277 13.14 36.79 -0.45
CA PRO A 277 14.07 36.62 -1.61
C PRO A 277 15.06 35.48 -1.47
N LYS A 278 15.35 35.03 -0.24
CA LYS A 278 16.26 33.90 0.01
C LYS A 278 15.76 32.56 -0.59
N VAL A 279 14.46 32.46 -0.86
CA VAL A 279 13.87 31.27 -1.47
C VAL A 279 14.52 30.93 -2.81
N TRP A 280 15.03 31.95 -3.53
CA TRP A 280 15.66 31.78 -4.83
C TRP A 280 17.18 31.50 -4.78
N TRP A 281 17.76 31.35 -3.58
CA TRP A 281 19.18 31.05 -3.44
C TRP A 281 19.57 29.75 -4.18
N PRO A 282 20.73 29.69 -4.91
CA PRO A 282 21.81 30.66 -5.03
C PRO A 282 21.59 31.74 -6.11
N ALA A 283 20.58 31.61 -6.98
CA ALA A 283 20.30 32.65 -7.96
C ALA A 283 19.76 33.90 -7.25
N LYS A 284 20.33 35.05 -7.55
CA LYS A 284 19.72 36.34 -7.19
C LYS A 284 18.44 36.47 -8.01
N ALA A 285 17.30 36.77 -7.38
CA ALA A 285 16.12 37.25 -8.08
C ALA A 285 16.54 38.61 -8.69
N ALA A 286 16.88 38.61 -9.99
CA ALA A 286 17.22 39.82 -10.72
C ALA A 286 15.94 40.62 -10.94
#